data_2cef80d8ddafdde1b144d9a5c3f72b28
#
_entry.id   2cef80d8ddafdde1b144d9a5c3f72b28
#
_cell.length_a   1.000
_cell.length_b   1.000
_cell.length_c   1.000
_cell.angle_alpha   90.00
_cell.angle_beta   90.00
_cell.angle_gamma   90.00
#
_symmetry.space_group_name_H-M   'P 1'
#
loop_
_entity.id
_entity.type
_entity.pdbx_description
1 polymer ?
#
loop_
_entity_poly.entity_id
_entity_poly.type
_entity_poly.pdbx_seq_one_letter_code
_entity_poly.pdbx_strand_id
1 'polypeptide(L)'
;QEALDTSLLWARSAPDNLDAQRAAAIQLARAGRYEESMVYMEKVLNGQGDTHFDFLALSAAETDPDTRAGLLQSFDHLLKKYPNNGQLLFGKALLLQQDGRPDEALTLLEDNSASRHEVAPLLLRSRLLQSMKRSDEALPLLKAGIKEHPDDKRVRLAYARLLVEQNRLDDAKAEFAGLVQQFPDDDDLRFSLALVCLEAQAWDEARIYLEELVERDSHVDAAHFNLGRLAEEQKDTARALDEYAQVGPGNDFLPAQLRQTDVLLKAGRVDEAAQRLDKARSEQPDYAIQLYLIEAEALSNNDQQEKAWQAIQEGLKQYPEDLNLLYTRSMLAEKRNDLAQMEKDLRFVIAREPDNAMALNALGYTLADRTTRYTEARELILKAHKLNPDDPAILDSMGWINYRQGKLADAERYLRQALQRYPDHEVAAHLGEVLWAQGRQDDARAIWREYLDKQPDSDVLRRTIKRLTGAETP
;
A
#
# COMPACT_ATOMS: atom_id res chain seq x y z
N GLN A 1 19.82 -4.74 -28.39
CA GLN A 1 19.92 -4.81 -29.84
C GLN A 1 20.76 -6.02 -30.28
N GLU A 2 21.95 -6.24 -29.72
CA GLU A 2 22.84 -7.36 -30.07
C GLU A 2 22.17 -8.75 -29.93
N ALA A 3 21.43 -8.97 -28.81
CA ALA A 3 20.69 -10.22 -28.61
C ALA A 3 19.60 -10.43 -29.66
N LEU A 4 18.93 -9.36 -30.10
CA LEU A 4 17.94 -9.42 -31.19
C LEU A 4 18.59 -9.79 -32.52
N ASP A 5 19.67 -9.12 -32.89
CA ASP A 5 20.39 -9.35 -34.16
C ASP A 5 20.94 -10.77 -34.22
N THR A 6 21.51 -11.27 -33.11
CA THR A 6 22.02 -12.63 -32.96
C THR A 6 20.90 -13.67 -33.11
N SER A 7 19.76 -13.48 -32.43
CA SER A 7 18.64 -14.42 -32.52
C SER A 7 17.99 -14.44 -33.90
N LEU A 8 17.89 -13.30 -34.59
CA LEU A 8 17.39 -13.20 -35.95
C LEU A 8 18.34 -13.89 -36.94
N LEU A 9 19.66 -13.72 -36.76
CA LEU A 9 20.65 -14.42 -37.60
C LEU A 9 20.55 -15.92 -37.38
N TRP A 10 20.45 -16.41 -36.16
CA TRP A 10 20.27 -17.81 -35.83
C TRP A 10 19.00 -18.39 -36.48
N ALA A 11 17.86 -17.72 -36.32
CA ALA A 11 16.60 -18.16 -36.93
C ALA A 11 16.61 -18.19 -38.45
N ARG A 12 17.39 -17.31 -39.10
CA ARG A 12 17.59 -17.33 -40.58
C ARG A 12 18.51 -18.43 -41.02
N SER A 13 19.57 -18.73 -40.27
CA SER A 13 20.56 -19.77 -40.61
C SER A 13 20.07 -21.19 -40.31
N ALA A 14 19.09 -21.32 -39.39
CA ALA A 14 18.49 -22.59 -39.00
C ALA A 14 16.94 -22.50 -39.04
N PRO A 15 16.32 -22.41 -40.21
CA PRO A 15 14.89 -22.12 -40.34
C PRO A 15 13.96 -23.20 -39.76
N ASP A 16 14.43 -24.44 -39.67
CA ASP A 16 13.69 -25.58 -39.13
C ASP A 16 13.95 -25.80 -37.64
N ASN A 17 14.82 -25.01 -37.02
CA ASN A 17 15.11 -25.08 -35.60
C ASN A 17 14.10 -24.25 -34.79
N LEU A 18 13.22 -24.92 -34.07
CA LEU A 18 12.15 -24.27 -33.30
C LEU A 18 12.68 -23.38 -32.18
N ASP A 19 13.81 -23.74 -31.57
CA ASP A 19 14.43 -22.91 -30.51
C ASP A 19 14.99 -21.61 -31.09
N ALA A 20 15.55 -21.65 -32.31
CA ALA A 20 16.00 -20.45 -33.01
C ALA A 20 14.82 -19.52 -33.35
N GLN A 21 13.71 -20.09 -33.84
CA GLN A 21 12.50 -19.34 -34.15
C GLN A 21 11.90 -18.72 -32.88
N ARG A 22 11.85 -19.49 -31.79
CA ARG A 22 11.37 -19.01 -30.47
C ARG A 22 12.24 -17.90 -29.93
N ALA A 23 13.56 -18.05 -29.96
CA ALA A 23 14.49 -17.01 -29.51
C ALA A 23 14.31 -15.70 -30.30
N ALA A 24 14.16 -15.77 -31.61
CA ALA A 24 13.89 -14.61 -32.45
C ALA A 24 12.56 -13.93 -32.07
N ALA A 25 11.51 -14.72 -31.89
CA ALA A 25 10.20 -14.22 -31.48
C ALA A 25 10.23 -13.49 -30.13
N ILE A 26 10.91 -14.07 -29.14
CA ILE A 26 11.04 -13.47 -27.81
C ILE A 26 11.81 -12.13 -27.87
N GLN A 27 12.91 -12.08 -28.60
CA GLN A 27 13.68 -10.84 -28.72
C GLN A 27 12.96 -9.75 -29.52
N LEU A 28 12.19 -10.14 -30.56
CA LEU A 28 11.33 -9.22 -31.30
C LEU A 28 10.23 -8.63 -30.40
N ALA A 29 9.57 -9.47 -29.59
CA ALA A 29 8.57 -9.00 -28.62
C ALA A 29 9.15 -8.02 -27.60
N ARG A 30 10.35 -8.32 -27.06
CA ARG A 30 11.07 -7.42 -26.15
C ARG A 30 11.46 -6.09 -26.79
N ALA A 31 11.67 -6.08 -28.10
CA ALA A 31 11.96 -4.87 -28.88
C ALA A 31 10.69 -4.12 -29.33
N GLY A 32 9.49 -4.57 -28.95
CA GLY A 32 8.21 -3.96 -29.35
C GLY A 32 7.80 -4.28 -30.79
N ARG A 33 8.50 -5.22 -31.49
CA ARG A 33 8.24 -5.63 -32.89
C ARG A 33 7.26 -6.81 -32.91
N TYR A 34 6.05 -6.60 -32.47
CA TYR A 34 5.09 -7.67 -32.18
C TYR A 34 4.58 -8.41 -33.39
N GLU A 35 4.31 -7.71 -34.51
CA GLU A 35 3.87 -8.34 -35.77
C GLU A 35 4.93 -9.29 -36.30
N GLU A 36 6.19 -8.90 -36.27
CA GLU A 36 7.29 -9.75 -36.70
C GLU A 36 7.48 -10.93 -35.72
N SER A 37 7.32 -10.70 -34.40
CA SER A 37 7.32 -11.76 -33.42
C SER A 37 6.27 -12.82 -33.71
N MET A 38 5.05 -12.43 -34.08
CA MET A 38 3.95 -13.35 -34.44
C MET A 38 4.29 -14.25 -35.62
N VAL A 39 5.02 -13.76 -36.63
CA VAL A 39 5.46 -14.59 -37.78
C VAL A 39 6.37 -15.73 -37.30
N TYR A 40 7.27 -15.45 -36.39
CA TYR A 40 8.15 -16.48 -35.82
C TYR A 40 7.39 -17.42 -34.87
N MET A 41 6.43 -16.92 -34.09
CA MET A 41 5.56 -17.74 -33.22
C MET A 41 4.71 -18.71 -34.07
N GLU A 42 4.19 -18.28 -35.24
CA GLU A 42 3.45 -19.16 -36.13
C GLU A 42 4.34 -20.30 -36.66
N LYS A 43 5.61 -20.06 -36.97
CA LYS A 43 6.56 -21.11 -37.34
C LYS A 43 6.76 -22.14 -36.23
N VAL A 44 6.88 -21.68 -34.98
CA VAL A 44 6.96 -22.55 -33.79
C VAL A 44 5.70 -23.38 -33.64
N LEU A 45 4.53 -22.77 -33.81
CA LEU A 45 3.22 -23.43 -33.73
C LEU A 45 3.10 -24.55 -34.77
N ASN A 46 3.50 -24.27 -36.02
CA ASN A 46 3.49 -25.25 -37.08
C ASN A 46 4.44 -26.43 -36.82
N GLY A 47 5.52 -26.20 -36.09
CA GLY A 47 6.47 -27.21 -35.66
C GLY A 47 6.07 -27.96 -34.38
N GLN A 48 4.89 -27.70 -33.85
CA GLN A 48 4.36 -28.28 -32.60
C GLN A 48 5.22 -27.93 -31.34
N GLY A 49 5.88 -26.77 -31.35
CA GLY A 49 6.63 -26.27 -30.23
C GLY A 49 5.77 -25.44 -29.25
N ASP A 50 6.35 -25.13 -28.07
CA ASP A 50 5.80 -24.13 -27.18
C ASP A 50 5.99 -22.73 -27.77
N THR A 51 4.90 -22.00 -27.95
CA THR A 51 4.88 -20.73 -28.70
C THR A 51 5.17 -19.51 -27.89
N HIS A 52 5.05 -19.58 -26.53
CA HIS A 52 5.17 -18.43 -25.65
C HIS A 52 4.24 -17.23 -25.99
N PHE A 53 3.01 -17.52 -26.45
CA PHE A 53 2.02 -16.48 -26.73
C PHE A 53 1.62 -15.70 -25.48
N ASP A 54 1.69 -16.31 -24.30
CA ASP A 54 1.55 -15.67 -23.00
C ASP A 54 2.62 -14.59 -22.80
N PHE A 55 3.88 -14.88 -23.09
CA PHE A 55 4.95 -13.89 -23.04
C PHE A 55 4.72 -12.73 -24.02
N LEU A 56 4.29 -13.02 -25.23
CA LEU A 56 3.97 -11.98 -26.21
C LEU A 56 2.85 -11.07 -25.74
N ALA A 57 1.77 -11.62 -25.20
CA ALA A 57 0.67 -10.86 -24.63
C ALA A 57 1.10 -10.00 -23.42
N LEU A 58 1.88 -10.57 -22.52
CA LEU A 58 2.40 -9.84 -21.34
C LEU A 58 3.35 -8.70 -21.74
N SER A 59 4.17 -8.90 -22.75
CA SER A 59 5.08 -7.86 -23.27
C SER A 59 4.34 -6.68 -23.91
N ALA A 60 3.10 -6.89 -24.35
CA ALA A 60 2.26 -5.85 -24.92
C ALA A 60 1.51 -5.00 -23.87
N ALA A 61 1.61 -5.35 -22.59
CA ALA A 61 0.88 -4.67 -21.51
C ALA A 61 1.13 -3.16 -21.43
N GLU A 62 2.38 -2.76 -21.63
CA GLU A 62 2.84 -1.38 -21.51
C GLU A 62 2.81 -0.61 -22.85
N THR A 63 2.23 -1.20 -23.88
CA THR A 63 2.16 -0.58 -25.21
C THR A 63 0.93 0.31 -25.36
N ASP A 64 0.93 1.13 -26.41
CA ASP A 64 -0.21 1.96 -26.78
C ASP A 64 -1.41 1.12 -27.25
N PRO A 65 -2.64 1.68 -27.22
CA PRO A 65 -3.86 0.98 -27.61
C PRO A 65 -3.86 0.49 -29.07
N ASP A 66 -3.24 1.23 -30.00
CA ASP A 66 -3.20 0.85 -31.42
C ASP A 66 -2.35 -0.39 -31.65
N THR A 67 -1.22 -0.48 -30.94
CA THR A 67 -0.33 -1.68 -30.96
C THR A 67 -1.09 -2.88 -30.39
N ARG A 68 -1.81 -2.74 -29.29
CA ARG A 68 -2.62 -3.84 -28.74
C ARG A 68 -3.74 -4.28 -29.69
N ALA A 69 -4.41 -3.32 -30.35
CA ALA A 69 -5.44 -3.62 -31.33
C ALA A 69 -4.87 -4.39 -32.54
N GLY A 70 -3.69 -4.01 -33.04
CA GLY A 70 -2.98 -4.72 -34.11
C GLY A 70 -2.62 -6.15 -33.72
N LEU A 71 -2.13 -6.36 -32.48
CA LEU A 71 -1.87 -7.69 -31.94
C LEU A 71 -3.13 -8.54 -31.82
N LEU A 72 -4.23 -7.99 -31.36
CA LEU A 72 -5.52 -8.70 -31.30
C LEU A 72 -5.97 -9.17 -32.68
N GLN A 73 -5.81 -8.33 -33.71
CA GLN A 73 -6.11 -8.74 -35.09
C GLN A 73 -5.21 -9.88 -35.58
N SER A 74 -3.93 -9.87 -35.20
CA SER A 74 -3.00 -10.94 -35.50
C SER A 74 -3.38 -12.26 -34.85
N PHE A 75 -3.79 -12.21 -33.57
CA PHE A 75 -4.34 -13.38 -32.87
C PHE A 75 -5.63 -13.89 -33.52
N ASP A 76 -6.53 -13.01 -33.95
CA ASP A 76 -7.76 -13.37 -34.66
C ASP A 76 -7.47 -14.05 -36.00
N HIS A 77 -6.47 -13.58 -36.72
CA HIS A 77 -6.04 -14.19 -37.96
C HIS A 77 -5.50 -15.62 -37.74
N LEU A 78 -4.65 -15.80 -36.71
CA LEU A 78 -4.12 -17.13 -36.40
C LEU A 78 -5.21 -18.07 -35.85
N LEU A 79 -6.15 -17.58 -35.09
CA LEU A 79 -7.27 -18.38 -34.56
C LEU A 79 -8.25 -18.84 -35.66
N LYS A 80 -8.40 -18.09 -36.74
CA LYS A 80 -9.13 -18.59 -37.93
C LYS A 80 -8.49 -19.82 -38.55
N LYS A 81 -7.15 -19.89 -38.51
CA LYS A 81 -6.36 -21.00 -39.03
C LYS A 81 -6.25 -22.16 -38.01
N TYR A 82 -6.18 -21.84 -36.72
CA TYR A 82 -6.00 -22.78 -35.61
C TYR A 82 -7.04 -22.56 -34.51
N PRO A 83 -8.34 -22.81 -34.75
CA PRO A 83 -9.43 -22.36 -33.89
C PRO A 83 -9.46 -22.98 -32.49
N ASN A 84 -8.85 -24.16 -32.33
CA ASN A 84 -8.82 -24.88 -31.03
C ASN A 84 -7.44 -24.89 -30.39
N ASN A 85 -6.53 -24.02 -30.81
CA ASN A 85 -5.21 -23.96 -30.20
C ASN A 85 -5.25 -23.26 -28.85
N GLY A 86 -5.01 -24.00 -27.74
CA GLY A 86 -5.09 -23.52 -26.36
C GLY A 86 -4.10 -22.38 -26.05
N GLN A 87 -2.89 -22.44 -26.64
CA GLN A 87 -1.87 -21.39 -26.42
C GLN A 87 -2.28 -20.05 -27.09
N LEU A 88 -2.88 -20.09 -28.28
CA LEU A 88 -3.41 -18.89 -28.95
C LEU A 88 -4.58 -18.29 -28.18
N LEU A 89 -5.50 -19.12 -27.71
CA LEU A 89 -6.66 -18.69 -26.94
C LEU A 89 -6.24 -18.05 -25.62
N PHE A 90 -5.30 -18.66 -24.92
CA PHE A 90 -4.76 -18.15 -23.68
C PHE A 90 -4.02 -16.81 -23.88
N GLY A 91 -3.15 -16.73 -24.90
CA GLY A 91 -2.45 -15.48 -25.22
C GLY A 91 -3.41 -14.35 -25.61
N LYS A 92 -4.44 -14.63 -26.40
CA LYS A 92 -5.48 -13.64 -26.75
C LYS A 92 -6.27 -13.20 -25.51
N ALA A 93 -6.63 -14.14 -24.61
CA ALA A 93 -7.35 -13.80 -23.38
C ALA A 93 -6.52 -12.90 -22.47
N LEU A 94 -5.22 -13.17 -22.33
CA LEU A 94 -4.30 -12.28 -21.61
C LEU A 94 -4.25 -10.87 -22.21
N LEU A 95 -4.16 -10.78 -23.53
CA LEU A 95 -4.10 -9.50 -24.23
C LEU A 95 -5.43 -8.71 -24.08
N LEU A 96 -6.58 -9.40 -24.16
CA LEU A 96 -7.89 -8.78 -23.88
C LEU A 96 -8.00 -8.26 -22.44
N GLN A 97 -7.51 -9.01 -21.47
CA GLN A 97 -7.45 -8.53 -20.07
C GLN A 97 -6.67 -7.23 -19.96
N GLN A 98 -5.53 -7.15 -20.63
CA GLN A 98 -4.65 -5.98 -20.60
C GLN A 98 -5.23 -4.78 -21.36
N ASP A 99 -6.04 -5.03 -22.36
CA ASP A 99 -6.78 -4.02 -23.11
C ASP A 99 -8.05 -3.54 -22.39
N GLY A 100 -8.27 -3.97 -21.13
CA GLY A 100 -9.43 -3.58 -20.33
C GLY A 100 -10.75 -4.24 -20.76
N ARG A 101 -10.68 -5.41 -21.41
CA ARG A 101 -11.82 -6.20 -21.93
C ARG A 101 -11.93 -7.56 -21.22
N PRO A 102 -12.07 -7.60 -19.88
CA PRO A 102 -12.06 -8.84 -19.11
C PRO A 102 -13.25 -9.75 -19.41
N ASP A 103 -14.44 -9.18 -19.73
CA ASP A 103 -15.64 -9.98 -20.08
C ASP A 103 -15.42 -10.78 -21.36
N GLU A 104 -14.79 -10.18 -22.37
CA GLU A 104 -14.49 -10.87 -23.64
C GLU A 104 -13.41 -11.94 -23.44
N ALA A 105 -12.41 -11.67 -22.60
CA ALA A 105 -11.39 -12.65 -22.23
C ALA A 105 -12.02 -13.86 -21.53
N LEU A 106 -12.93 -13.62 -20.59
CA LEU A 106 -13.63 -14.69 -19.87
C LEU A 106 -14.48 -15.54 -20.81
N THR A 107 -15.30 -14.90 -21.66
CA THR A 107 -16.14 -15.59 -22.66
C THR A 107 -15.30 -16.45 -23.59
N LEU A 108 -14.16 -15.90 -24.08
CA LEU A 108 -13.26 -16.65 -24.97
C LEU A 108 -12.73 -17.95 -24.32
N LEU A 109 -12.41 -17.90 -23.02
CA LEU A 109 -11.92 -19.07 -22.29
C LEU A 109 -13.03 -20.04 -21.90
N GLU A 110 -14.25 -19.57 -21.69
CA GLU A 110 -15.39 -20.41 -21.33
C GLU A 110 -16.00 -21.15 -22.53
N ASP A 111 -16.03 -20.51 -23.69
CA ASP A 111 -16.62 -21.09 -24.90
C ASP A 111 -15.73 -22.16 -25.53
N ASN A 112 -14.44 -22.22 -25.15
CA ASN A 112 -13.49 -23.15 -25.76
C ASN A 112 -13.21 -24.36 -24.86
N SER A 113 -13.58 -25.56 -25.35
CA SER A 113 -13.36 -26.81 -24.63
C SER A 113 -11.88 -27.16 -24.40
N ALA A 114 -10.97 -26.71 -25.30
CA ALA A 114 -9.54 -26.98 -25.18
C ALA A 114 -8.90 -26.26 -23.96
N SER A 115 -9.45 -25.11 -23.53
CA SER A 115 -8.93 -24.34 -22.44
C SER A 115 -9.59 -24.64 -21.08
N ARG A 116 -10.69 -25.38 -21.07
CA ARG A 116 -11.49 -25.61 -19.83
C ARG A 116 -10.78 -26.39 -18.76
N HIS A 117 -9.94 -27.34 -19.14
CA HIS A 117 -9.30 -28.31 -18.22
C HIS A 117 -7.82 -28.01 -17.96
N GLU A 118 -7.28 -26.95 -18.57
CA GLU A 118 -5.89 -26.57 -18.35
C GLU A 118 -5.75 -25.61 -17.16
N VAL A 119 -4.66 -25.76 -16.39
CA VAL A 119 -4.43 -24.97 -15.17
C VAL A 119 -4.25 -23.49 -15.47
N ALA A 120 -3.49 -23.11 -16.51
CA ALA A 120 -3.24 -21.70 -16.79
C ALA A 120 -4.51 -20.93 -17.20
N PRO A 121 -5.36 -21.43 -18.12
CA PRO A 121 -6.67 -20.85 -18.39
C PRO A 121 -7.61 -20.81 -17.17
N LEU A 122 -7.62 -21.84 -16.34
CA LEU A 122 -8.40 -21.89 -15.10
C LEU A 122 -8.02 -20.75 -14.15
N LEU A 123 -6.72 -20.56 -13.92
CA LEU A 123 -6.20 -19.49 -13.08
C LEU A 123 -6.49 -18.10 -13.67
N LEU A 124 -6.41 -17.95 -14.98
CA LEU A 124 -6.77 -16.71 -15.66
C LEU A 124 -8.27 -16.40 -15.51
N ARG A 125 -9.15 -17.37 -15.71
CA ARG A 125 -10.60 -17.21 -15.50
C ARG A 125 -10.90 -16.77 -14.07
N SER A 126 -10.25 -17.38 -13.07
CA SER A 126 -10.40 -16.99 -11.67
C SER A 126 -9.99 -15.52 -11.44
N ARG A 127 -8.83 -15.10 -11.98
CA ARG A 127 -8.37 -13.70 -11.85
C ARG A 127 -9.28 -12.71 -12.57
N LEU A 128 -9.81 -13.06 -13.76
CA LEU A 128 -10.77 -12.24 -14.48
C LEU A 128 -12.04 -12.04 -13.65
N LEU A 129 -12.61 -13.11 -13.09
CA LEU A 129 -13.78 -13.03 -12.21
C LEU A 129 -13.53 -12.13 -10.99
N GLN A 130 -12.37 -12.25 -10.37
CA GLN A 130 -12.00 -11.40 -9.23
C GLN A 130 -11.90 -9.92 -9.65
N SER A 131 -11.24 -9.62 -10.78
CA SER A 131 -11.12 -8.25 -11.28
C SER A 131 -12.46 -7.59 -11.61
N MET A 132 -13.45 -8.40 -12.00
CA MET A 132 -14.83 -7.99 -12.25
C MET A 132 -15.72 -7.99 -10.97
N LYS A 133 -15.13 -8.20 -9.79
CA LYS A 133 -15.85 -8.31 -8.50
C LYS A 133 -16.86 -9.48 -8.44
N ARG A 134 -16.61 -10.53 -9.21
CA ARG A 134 -17.37 -11.78 -9.27
C ARG A 134 -16.67 -12.93 -8.55
N SER A 135 -16.07 -12.64 -7.39
CA SER A 135 -15.28 -13.60 -6.61
C SER A 135 -16.09 -14.82 -6.14
N ASP A 136 -17.41 -14.64 -5.97
CA ASP A 136 -18.31 -15.75 -5.61
C ASP A 136 -18.39 -16.85 -6.70
N GLU A 137 -18.12 -16.49 -7.97
CA GLU A 137 -18.04 -17.44 -9.07
C GLU A 137 -16.66 -18.08 -9.19
N ALA A 138 -15.60 -17.35 -8.78
CA ALA A 138 -14.23 -17.84 -8.80
C ALA A 138 -13.98 -18.98 -7.80
N LEU A 139 -14.61 -18.94 -6.61
CA LEU A 139 -14.45 -19.99 -5.60
C LEU A 139 -14.87 -21.39 -6.08
N PRO A 140 -16.10 -21.61 -6.58
CA PRO A 140 -16.50 -22.92 -7.08
C PRO A 140 -15.67 -23.36 -8.29
N LEU A 141 -15.23 -22.41 -9.14
CA LEU A 141 -14.34 -22.67 -10.27
C LEU A 141 -13.02 -23.27 -9.82
N LEU A 142 -12.36 -22.62 -8.85
CA LEU A 142 -11.08 -23.10 -8.30
C LEU A 142 -11.25 -24.42 -7.52
N LYS A 143 -12.36 -24.57 -6.77
CA LYS A 143 -12.66 -25.82 -6.07
C LYS A 143 -12.86 -27.01 -7.02
N ALA A 144 -13.48 -26.78 -8.18
CA ALA A 144 -13.57 -27.79 -9.24
C ALA A 144 -12.21 -28.09 -9.83
N GLY A 145 -11.38 -27.06 -10.08
CA GLY A 145 -10.03 -27.20 -10.57
C GLY A 145 -9.10 -28.01 -9.65
N ILE A 146 -9.26 -27.88 -8.32
CA ILE A 146 -8.52 -28.71 -7.34
C ILE A 146 -8.85 -30.20 -7.51
N LYS A 147 -10.11 -30.56 -7.84
CA LYS A 147 -10.50 -31.96 -8.06
C LYS A 147 -9.88 -32.52 -9.34
N GLU A 148 -9.73 -31.69 -10.38
CA GLU A 148 -9.13 -32.07 -11.64
C GLU A 148 -7.59 -32.12 -11.56
N HIS A 149 -6.99 -31.21 -10.77
CA HIS A 149 -5.54 -31.05 -10.61
C HIS A 149 -5.15 -31.08 -9.12
N PRO A 150 -5.32 -32.21 -8.41
CA PRO A 150 -5.13 -32.26 -6.95
C PRO A 150 -3.70 -32.00 -6.50
N ASP A 151 -2.72 -32.23 -7.36
CA ASP A 151 -1.30 -32.02 -7.09
C ASP A 151 -0.76 -30.68 -7.61
N ASP A 152 -1.59 -29.86 -8.26
CA ASP A 152 -1.13 -28.56 -8.73
C ASP A 152 -1.23 -27.51 -7.61
N LYS A 153 -0.06 -27.17 -7.09
CA LYS A 153 0.11 -26.17 -6.03
C LYS A 153 -0.55 -24.82 -6.36
N ARG A 154 -0.48 -24.40 -7.64
CA ARG A 154 -0.97 -23.06 -8.06
C ARG A 154 -2.47 -22.93 -7.91
N VAL A 155 -3.24 -23.97 -8.22
CA VAL A 155 -4.70 -23.98 -8.13
C VAL A 155 -5.14 -23.94 -6.66
N ARG A 156 -4.53 -24.78 -5.81
CA ARG A 156 -4.81 -24.80 -4.37
C ARG A 156 -4.43 -23.48 -3.70
N LEU A 157 -3.27 -22.93 -4.07
CA LEU A 157 -2.81 -21.64 -3.54
C LEU A 157 -3.74 -20.48 -3.97
N ALA A 158 -4.21 -20.48 -5.21
CA ALA A 158 -5.18 -19.48 -5.69
C ALA A 158 -6.50 -19.56 -4.91
N TYR A 159 -6.98 -20.78 -4.64
CA TYR A 159 -8.17 -21.01 -3.84
C TYR A 159 -7.99 -20.54 -2.39
N ALA A 160 -6.88 -20.90 -1.76
CA ALA A 160 -6.59 -20.49 -0.38
C ALA A 160 -6.48 -18.97 -0.23
N ARG A 161 -5.82 -18.29 -1.18
CA ARG A 161 -5.73 -16.81 -1.19
C ARG A 161 -7.08 -16.15 -1.37
N LEU A 162 -7.92 -16.67 -2.25
CA LEU A 162 -9.27 -16.15 -2.45
C LEU A 162 -10.14 -16.31 -1.20
N LEU A 163 -9.99 -17.39 -0.44
CA LEU A 163 -10.65 -17.58 0.85
C LEU A 163 -10.23 -16.51 1.87
N VAL A 164 -8.94 -16.14 1.90
CA VAL A 164 -8.44 -15.03 2.75
C VAL A 164 -9.07 -13.71 2.33
N GLU A 165 -9.09 -13.40 1.03
CA GLU A 165 -9.69 -12.16 0.50
C GLU A 165 -11.18 -12.04 0.83
N GLN A 166 -11.89 -13.16 0.91
CA GLN A 166 -13.29 -13.23 1.32
C GLN A 166 -13.51 -13.34 2.83
N ASN A 167 -12.45 -13.17 3.62
CA ASN A 167 -12.48 -13.28 5.08
C ASN A 167 -12.97 -14.66 5.59
N ARG A 168 -12.83 -15.71 4.79
CA ARG A 168 -13.13 -17.10 5.17
C ARG A 168 -11.89 -17.75 5.78
N LEU A 169 -11.45 -17.22 6.92
CA LEU A 169 -10.15 -17.50 7.51
C LEU A 169 -9.99 -18.95 7.97
N ASP A 170 -11.03 -19.59 8.51
CA ASP A 170 -10.97 -20.99 8.93
C ASP A 170 -10.80 -21.95 7.74
N ASP A 171 -11.50 -21.69 6.65
CA ASP A 171 -11.36 -22.46 5.42
C ASP A 171 -9.97 -22.25 4.79
N ALA A 172 -9.49 -21.00 4.78
CA ALA A 172 -8.17 -20.64 4.27
C ALA A 172 -7.07 -21.33 5.08
N LYS A 173 -7.19 -21.32 6.42
CA LYS A 173 -6.26 -22.02 7.33
C LYS A 173 -6.20 -23.52 7.01
N ALA A 174 -7.34 -24.18 6.81
CA ALA A 174 -7.39 -25.58 6.47
C ALA A 174 -6.70 -25.88 5.11
N GLU A 175 -6.92 -25.04 4.11
CA GLU A 175 -6.27 -25.19 2.81
C GLU A 175 -4.75 -24.94 2.85
N PHE A 176 -4.29 -23.89 3.54
CA PHE A 176 -2.85 -23.66 3.72
C PHE A 176 -2.19 -24.78 4.54
N ALA A 177 -2.84 -25.30 5.57
CA ALA A 177 -2.33 -26.46 6.33
C ALA A 177 -2.16 -27.70 5.42
N GLY A 178 -3.16 -27.95 4.56
CA GLY A 178 -3.05 -29.01 3.55
C GLY A 178 -1.91 -28.79 2.55
N LEU A 179 -1.68 -27.55 2.13
CA LEU A 179 -0.56 -27.19 1.26
C LEU A 179 0.79 -27.41 1.95
N VAL A 180 0.94 -27.03 3.22
CA VAL A 180 2.18 -27.25 4.01
C VAL A 180 2.44 -28.74 4.18
N GLN A 181 1.41 -29.57 4.39
CA GLN A 181 1.57 -31.04 4.45
C GLN A 181 2.03 -31.63 3.12
N GLN A 182 1.51 -31.12 2.01
CA GLN A 182 1.86 -31.61 0.66
C GLN A 182 3.24 -31.12 0.22
N PHE A 183 3.64 -29.92 0.65
CA PHE A 183 4.91 -29.28 0.30
C PHE A 183 5.66 -28.85 1.56
N PRO A 184 6.19 -29.81 2.36
CA PRO A 184 6.73 -29.53 3.71
C PRO A 184 8.02 -28.69 3.70
N ASP A 185 8.71 -28.61 2.59
CA ASP A 185 9.93 -27.82 2.42
C ASP A 185 9.68 -26.40 1.88
N ASP A 186 8.40 -26.05 1.65
CA ASP A 186 8.01 -24.73 1.16
C ASP A 186 7.72 -23.79 2.34
N ASP A 187 8.72 -23.01 2.71
CA ASP A 187 8.63 -22.10 3.83
C ASP A 187 7.76 -20.86 3.54
N ASP A 188 7.56 -20.48 2.27
CA ASP A 188 6.62 -19.43 1.88
C ASP A 188 5.17 -19.82 2.19
N LEU A 189 4.82 -21.09 1.98
CA LEU A 189 3.51 -21.63 2.38
C LEU A 189 3.34 -21.66 3.89
N ARG A 190 4.41 -22.08 4.62
CA ARG A 190 4.41 -22.09 6.09
C ARG A 190 4.24 -20.68 6.65
N PHE A 191 4.93 -19.71 6.08
CA PHE A 191 4.78 -18.30 6.46
C PHE A 191 3.38 -17.78 6.16
N SER A 192 2.83 -18.09 4.99
CA SER A 192 1.45 -17.74 4.64
C SER A 192 0.43 -18.33 5.61
N LEU A 193 0.61 -19.60 6.00
CA LEU A 193 -0.23 -20.25 7.03
C LEU A 193 -0.13 -19.54 8.38
N ALA A 194 1.08 -19.19 8.81
CA ALA A 194 1.29 -18.44 10.05
C ALA A 194 0.54 -17.10 10.05
N LEU A 195 0.60 -16.36 8.94
CA LEU A 195 -0.13 -15.09 8.80
C LEU A 195 -1.66 -15.27 8.82
N VAL A 196 -2.17 -16.30 8.17
CA VAL A 196 -3.61 -16.63 8.21
C VAL A 196 -4.04 -17.02 9.62
N CYS A 197 -3.22 -17.78 10.34
CA CYS A 197 -3.47 -18.11 11.75
C CYS A 197 -3.52 -16.85 12.63
N LEU A 198 -2.63 -15.88 12.42
CA LEU A 198 -2.66 -14.59 13.13
C LEU A 198 -3.95 -13.82 12.86
N GLU A 199 -4.36 -13.73 11.61
CA GLU A 199 -5.59 -13.04 11.21
C GLU A 199 -6.85 -13.75 11.76
N ALA A 200 -6.83 -15.07 11.80
CA ALA A 200 -7.89 -15.90 12.40
C ALA A 200 -7.85 -15.94 13.93
N GLN A 201 -6.93 -15.21 14.56
CA GLN A 201 -6.69 -15.24 16.01
C GLN A 201 -6.38 -16.65 16.60
N ALA A 202 -5.87 -17.53 15.76
CA ALA A 202 -5.41 -18.87 16.14
C ALA A 202 -3.95 -18.78 16.68
N TRP A 203 -3.80 -18.12 17.83
CA TRP A 203 -2.52 -17.67 18.38
C TRP A 203 -1.50 -18.79 18.60
N ASP A 204 -1.95 -19.93 19.11
CA ASP A 204 -1.05 -21.08 19.40
C ASP A 204 -0.53 -21.73 18.12
N GLU A 205 -1.40 -21.86 17.11
CA GLU A 205 -1.00 -22.38 15.80
C GLU A 205 -0.03 -21.40 15.09
N ALA A 206 -0.36 -20.10 15.10
CA ALA A 206 0.50 -19.06 14.54
C ALA A 206 1.91 -19.12 15.15
N ARG A 207 2.00 -19.22 16.47
CA ARG A 207 3.28 -19.31 17.19
C ARG A 207 4.11 -20.51 16.72
N ILE A 208 3.50 -21.68 16.62
CA ILE A 208 4.20 -22.91 16.19
C ILE A 208 4.84 -22.72 14.83
N TYR A 209 4.08 -22.24 13.84
CA TYR A 209 4.60 -22.04 12.48
C TYR A 209 5.67 -20.95 12.39
N LEU A 210 5.55 -19.86 13.17
CA LEU A 210 6.56 -18.82 13.23
C LEU A 210 7.86 -19.29 13.90
N GLU A 211 7.76 -20.06 15.00
CA GLU A 211 8.91 -20.66 15.68
C GLU A 211 9.61 -21.69 14.76
N GLU A 212 8.86 -22.52 14.04
CA GLU A 212 9.41 -23.42 13.03
C GLU A 212 10.20 -22.68 11.93
N LEU A 213 9.71 -21.52 11.48
CA LEU A 213 10.41 -20.71 10.49
C LEU A 213 11.75 -20.17 11.02
N VAL A 214 11.79 -19.75 12.27
CA VAL A 214 13.04 -19.32 12.93
C VAL A 214 14.02 -20.52 13.03
N GLU A 215 13.55 -21.71 13.45
CA GLU A 215 14.38 -22.92 13.53
C GLU A 215 14.93 -23.36 12.17
N ARG A 216 14.20 -23.10 11.10
CA ARG A 216 14.57 -23.42 9.71
C ARG A 216 15.44 -22.36 9.04
N ASP A 217 15.78 -21.29 9.75
CA ASP A 217 16.52 -20.13 9.23
C ASP A 217 15.86 -19.50 7.98
N SER A 218 14.52 -19.46 8.00
CA SER A 218 13.71 -18.94 6.89
C SER A 218 12.73 -17.89 7.39
N HIS A 219 12.59 -16.80 6.64
CA HIS A 219 11.74 -15.64 7.04
C HIS A 219 12.00 -15.14 8.47
N VAL A 220 13.25 -15.24 8.96
CA VAL A 220 13.62 -15.05 10.38
C VAL A 220 13.14 -13.70 10.91
N ASP A 221 13.44 -12.59 10.22
CA ASP A 221 13.06 -11.25 10.66
C ASP A 221 11.54 -11.08 10.70
N ALA A 222 10.86 -11.53 9.66
CA ALA A 222 9.39 -11.49 9.60
C ALA A 222 8.74 -12.40 10.65
N ALA A 223 9.34 -13.55 10.95
CA ALA A 223 8.86 -14.45 12.01
C ALA A 223 9.02 -13.81 13.40
N HIS A 224 10.19 -13.26 13.72
CA HIS A 224 10.40 -12.52 14.97
C HIS A 224 9.48 -11.32 15.12
N PHE A 225 9.30 -10.53 14.03
CA PHE A 225 8.38 -9.40 14.04
C PHE A 225 6.94 -9.83 14.38
N ASN A 226 6.46 -10.91 13.76
CA ASN A 226 5.10 -11.43 14.02
C ASN A 226 4.98 -12.13 15.37
N LEU A 227 6.02 -12.80 15.87
CA LEU A 227 6.06 -13.33 17.24
C LEU A 227 5.99 -12.19 18.28
N GLY A 228 6.67 -11.06 18.02
CA GLY A 228 6.56 -9.87 18.84
C GLY A 228 5.13 -9.31 18.88
N ARG A 229 4.48 -9.20 17.72
CA ARG A 229 3.06 -8.78 17.63
C ARG A 229 2.14 -9.75 18.39
N LEU A 230 2.35 -11.05 18.24
CA LEU A 230 1.61 -12.08 18.97
C LEU A 230 1.75 -11.93 20.48
N ALA A 231 2.98 -11.69 20.95
CA ALA A 231 3.24 -11.47 22.38
C ALA A 231 2.56 -10.20 22.91
N GLU A 232 2.49 -9.12 22.11
CA GLU A 232 1.71 -7.92 22.48
C GLU A 232 0.22 -8.23 22.65
N GLU A 233 -0.40 -8.98 21.72
CA GLU A 233 -1.81 -9.38 21.82
C GLU A 233 -2.07 -10.23 23.10
N GLN A 234 -1.10 -11.06 23.49
CA GLN A 234 -1.13 -11.83 24.72
C GLN A 234 -0.72 -11.03 25.97
N LYS A 235 -0.38 -9.75 25.83
CA LYS A 235 0.10 -8.86 26.90
C LYS A 235 1.40 -9.35 27.57
N ASP A 236 2.19 -10.15 26.86
CA ASP A 236 3.52 -10.56 27.27
C ASP A 236 4.57 -9.57 26.80
N THR A 237 4.69 -8.49 27.56
CA THR A 237 5.62 -7.39 27.25
C THR A 237 7.07 -7.83 27.16
N ALA A 238 7.51 -8.74 28.03
CA ALA A 238 8.90 -9.23 28.04
C ALA A 238 9.21 -9.97 26.74
N ARG A 239 8.37 -10.91 26.37
CA ARG A 239 8.52 -11.67 25.13
C ARG A 239 8.43 -10.77 23.88
N ALA A 240 7.48 -9.81 23.86
CA ALA A 240 7.36 -8.88 22.74
C ALA A 240 8.67 -8.10 22.50
N LEU A 241 9.28 -7.59 23.57
CA LEU A 241 10.55 -6.87 23.49
C LEU A 241 11.72 -7.76 23.04
N ASP A 242 11.77 -9.01 23.51
CA ASP A 242 12.81 -9.96 23.12
C ASP A 242 12.70 -10.33 21.64
N GLU A 243 11.49 -10.58 21.16
CA GLU A 243 11.24 -10.91 19.75
C GLU A 243 11.57 -9.76 18.82
N TYR A 244 11.10 -8.53 19.12
CA TYR A 244 11.43 -7.36 18.30
C TYR A 244 12.93 -7.04 18.27
N ALA A 245 13.66 -7.35 19.34
CA ALA A 245 15.11 -7.16 19.41
C ALA A 245 15.89 -8.12 18.48
N GLN A 246 15.28 -9.22 18.04
CA GLN A 246 15.90 -10.16 17.10
C GLN A 246 15.73 -9.75 15.63
N VAL A 247 14.87 -8.75 15.32
CA VAL A 247 14.63 -8.32 13.95
C VAL A 247 15.84 -7.55 13.43
N GLY A 248 16.52 -8.11 12.43
CA GLY A 248 17.67 -7.52 11.77
C GLY A 248 17.31 -6.46 10.71
N PRO A 249 18.34 -5.86 10.06
CA PRO A 249 18.15 -4.87 9.01
C PRO A 249 17.35 -5.42 7.83
N GLY A 250 16.29 -4.70 7.43
CA GLY A 250 15.41 -5.09 6.34
C GLY A 250 14.05 -4.41 6.45
N ASN A 251 13.06 -4.98 5.79
CA ASN A 251 11.71 -4.39 5.72
C ASN A 251 11.01 -4.30 7.08
N ASP A 252 11.25 -5.25 7.96
CA ASP A 252 10.61 -5.34 9.28
C ASP A 252 11.38 -4.61 10.38
N PHE A 253 12.60 -4.12 10.10
CA PHE A 253 13.47 -3.49 11.10
C PHE A 253 12.84 -2.24 11.72
N LEU A 254 12.52 -1.23 10.91
CA LEU A 254 11.92 0.01 11.41
C LEU A 254 10.54 -0.20 12.05
N PRO A 255 9.64 -1.02 11.48
CA PRO A 255 8.42 -1.43 12.16
C PRO A 255 8.64 -2.07 13.53
N ALA A 256 9.64 -2.94 13.66
CA ALA A 256 9.99 -3.57 14.94
C ALA A 256 10.51 -2.54 15.97
N GLN A 257 11.38 -1.61 15.54
CA GLN A 257 11.87 -0.53 16.39
C GLN A 257 10.73 0.38 16.89
N LEU A 258 9.80 0.72 16.02
CA LEU A 258 8.61 1.50 16.38
C LEU A 258 7.78 0.77 17.43
N ARG A 259 7.40 -0.50 17.16
CA ARG A 259 6.59 -1.30 18.10
C ARG A 259 7.28 -1.49 19.45
N GLN A 260 8.57 -1.82 19.43
CA GLN A 260 9.37 -1.97 20.66
C GLN A 260 9.38 -0.67 21.48
N THR A 261 9.54 0.47 20.82
CA THR A 261 9.52 1.79 21.45
C THR A 261 8.16 2.07 22.08
N ASP A 262 7.07 1.85 21.35
CA ASP A 262 5.70 2.04 21.86
C ASP A 262 5.40 1.16 23.07
N VAL A 263 5.81 -0.11 23.03
CA VAL A 263 5.64 -1.05 24.14
C VAL A 263 6.37 -0.55 25.40
N LEU A 264 7.60 -0.07 25.24
CA LEU A 264 8.39 0.47 26.35
C LEU A 264 7.80 1.76 26.93
N LEU A 265 7.35 2.68 26.06
CA LEU A 265 6.75 3.94 26.50
C LEU A 265 5.42 3.71 27.24
N LYS A 266 4.56 2.83 26.75
CA LYS A 266 3.32 2.43 27.43
C LYS A 266 3.58 1.77 28.79
N ALA A 267 4.72 1.10 28.95
CA ALA A 267 5.16 0.53 30.22
C ALA A 267 5.88 1.54 31.13
N GLY A 268 5.99 2.82 30.74
CA GLY A 268 6.72 3.87 31.47
C GLY A 268 8.24 3.73 31.45
N ARG A 269 8.80 2.85 30.60
CA ARG A 269 10.24 2.56 30.49
C ARG A 269 10.92 3.49 29.46
N VAL A 270 10.74 4.80 29.65
CA VAL A 270 11.15 5.84 28.67
C VAL A 270 12.65 5.83 28.42
N ASP A 271 13.48 5.73 29.48
CA ASP A 271 14.93 5.78 29.36
C ASP A 271 15.48 4.52 28.65
N GLU A 272 14.83 3.37 28.83
CA GLU A 272 15.21 2.16 28.13
C GLU A 272 14.85 2.24 26.63
N ALA A 273 13.72 2.86 26.27
CA ALA A 273 13.39 3.12 24.88
C ALA A 273 14.47 3.93 24.18
N ALA A 274 14.91 5.02 24.82
CA ALA A 274 16.02 5.86 24.32
C ALA A 274 17.32 5.06 24.16
N GLN A 275 17.71 4.28 25.17
CA GLN A 275 18.93 3.46 25.12
C GLN A 275 18.91 2.42 24.00
N ARG A 276 17.76 1.76 23.76
CA ARG A 276 17.63 0.77 22.68
C ARG A 276 17.71 1.43 21.30
N LEU A 277 17.10 2.61 21.13
CA LEU A 277 17.20 3.37 19.89
C LEU A 277 18.60 3.92 19.65
N ASP A 278 19.32 4.37 20.69
CA ASP A 278 20.73 4.78 20.59
C ASP A 278 21.61 3.62 20.13
N LYS A 279 21.40 2.43 20.72
CA LYS A 279 22.09 1.22 20.29
C LYS A 279 21.78 0.90 18.83
N ALA A 280 20.52 0.93 18.44
CA ALA A 280 20.11 0.67 17.07
C ALA A 280 20.74 1.65 16.07
N ARG A 281 20.81 2.94 16.39
CA ARG A 281 21.49 3.96 15.56
C ARG A 281 23.00 3.68 15.42
N SER A 282 23.63 3.22 16.49
CA SER A 282 25.04 2.86 16.49
C SER A 282 25.34 1.61 15.66
N GLU A 283 24.50 0.60 15.75
CA GLU A 283 24.65 -0.66 15.03
C GLU A 283 24.19 -0.57 13.56
N GLN A 284 23.21 0.29 13.27
CA GLN A 284 22.60 0.46 11.95
C GLN A 284 22.55 1.94 11.55
N PRO A 285 23.70 2.57 11.26
CA PRO A 285 23.77 4.00 10.97
C PRO A 285 22.98 4.45 9.74
N ASP A 286 22.72 3.55 8.79
CA ASP A 286 21.92 3.84 7.60
C ASP A 286 20.43 4.15 7.95
N TYR A 287 19.96 3.70 9.10
CA TYR A 287 18.63 3.97 9.61
C TYR A 287 18.59 5.10 10.65
N ALA A 288 19.70 5.79 10.91
CA ALA A 288 19.80 6.73 12.02
C ALA A 288 18.74 7.84 11.98
N ILE A 289 18.50 8.43 10.81
CA ILE A 289 17.49 9.50 10.63
C ILE A 289 16.10 8.97 10.98
N GLN A 290 15.72 7.83 10.41
CA GLN A 290 14.40 7.21 10.67
C GLN A 290 14.22 6.84 12.15
N LEU A 291 15.28 6.39 12.81
CA LEU A 291 15.25 6.07 14.23
C LEU A 291 15.07 7.31 15.12
N TYR A 292 15.65 8.46 14.75
CA TYR A 292 15.38 9.74 15.42
C TYR A 292 13.94 10.20 15.23
N LEU A 293 13.39 10.00 14.03
CA LEU A 293 11.99 10.32 13.73
C LEU A 293 11.03 9.43 14.54
N ILE A 294 11.29 8.12 14.59
CA ILE A 294 10.53 7.16 15.41
C ILE A 294 10.55 7.57 16.88
N GLU A 295 11.73 7.89 17.42
CA GLU A 295 11.87 8.30 18.82
C GLU A 295 11.06 9.56 19.13
N ALA A 296 11.21 10.58 18.30
CA ALA A 296 10.52 11.85 18.51
C ALA A 296 9.01 11.72 18.40
N GLU A 297 8.51 10.98 17.41
CA GLU A 297 7.08 10.76 17.21
C GLU A 297 6.48 9.93 18.34
N ALA A 298 7.11 8.80 18.69
CA ALA A 298 6.64 7.94 19.76
C ALA A 298 6.62 8.67 21.11
N LEU A 299 7.67 9.43 21.42
CA LEU A 299 7.71 10.26 22.64
C LEU A 299 6.63 11.35 22.65
N SER A 300 6.42 12.03 21.50
CA SER A 300 5.36 13.05 21.39
C SER A 300 3.97 12.47 21.58
N ASN A 301 3.70 11.27 21.04
CA ASN A 301 2.42 10.58 21.16
C ASN A 301 2.17 10.02 22.56
N ASN A 302 3.21 9.89 23.39
CA ASN A 302 3.13 9.47 24.79
C ASN A 302 3.35 10.64 25.78
N ASP A 303 3.00 11.86 25.39
CA ASP A 303 3.06 13.08 26.21
C ASP A 303 4.47 13.44 26.73
N GLN A 304 5.54 12.90 26.13
CA GLN A 304 6.93 13.17 26.48
C GLN A 304 7.51 14.28 25.60
N GLN A 305 6.83 15.43 25.51
CA GLN A 305 7.15 16.50 24.54
C GLN A 305 8.60 17.02 24.66
N GLU A 306 9.11 17.16 25.89
CA GLU A 306 10.48 17.65 26.10
C GLU A 306 11.53 16.64 25.64
N LYS A 307 11.33 15.35 25.89
CA LYS A 307 12.23 14.29 25.40
C LYS A 307 12.16 14.14 23.89
N ALA A 308 10.96 14.28 23.30
CA ALA A 308 10.79 14.30 21.84
C ALA A 308 11.60 15.44 21.18
N TRP A 309 11.54 16.63 21.79
CA TRP A 309 12.33 17.78 21.36
C TRP A 309 13.81 17.52 21.43
N GLN A 310 14.30 16.95 22.55
CA GLN A 310 15.71 16.60 22.72
C GLN A 310 16.19 15.58 21.69
N ALA A 311 15.39 14.55 21.40
CA ALA A 311 15.73 13.55 20.39
C ALA A 311 15.91 14.17 19.00
N ILE A 312 14.98 15.04 18.57
CA ILE A 312 15.10 15.74 17.28
C ILE A 312 16.29 16.69 17.25
N GLN A 313 16.56 17.39 18.35
CA GLN A 313 17.73 18.27 18.44
C GLN A 313 19.05 17.48 18.31
N GLU A 314 19.13 16.29 18.90
CA GLU A 314 20.29 15.43 18.77
C GLU A 314 20.47 14.92 17.33
N GLY A 315 19.37 14.52 16.69
CA GLY A 315 19.37 14.14 15.26
C GLY A 315 19.86 15.29 14.37
N LEU A 316 19.40 16.51 14.61
CA LEU A 316 19.77 17.69 13.83
C LEU A 316 21.21 18.18 14.11
N LYS A 317 21.84 17.80 15.21
CA LYS A 317 23.30 18.04 15.38
C LYS A 317 24.11 17.19 14.41
N GLN A 318 23.67 15.97 14.13
CA GLN A 318 24.35 15.06 13.21
C GLN A 318 23.94 15.29 11.75
N TYR A 319 22.65 15.62 11.52
CA TYR A 319 22.06 15.82 10.19
C TYR A 319 21.36 17.18 10.10
N PRO A 320 22.10 18.30 10.10
CA PRO A 320 21.54 19.66 10.32
C PRO A 320 20.63 20.16 9.20
N GLU A 321 20.72 19.58 8.01
CA GLU A 321 19.92 19.96 6.84
C GLU A 321 18.91 18.86 6.41
N ASP A 322 18.73 17.82 7.21
CA ASP A 322 17.74 16.79 6.87
C ASP A 322 16.33 17.36 6.97
N LEU A 323 15.60 17.26 5.86
CA LEU A 323 14.31 17.91 5.72
C LEU A 323 13.21 17.24 6.57
N ASN A 324 13.29 15.94 6.81
CA ASN A 324 12.33 15.21 7.63
C ASN A 324 12.50 15.56 9.11
N LEU A 325 13.74 15.64 9.57
CA LEU A 325 14.04 16.07 10.94
C LEU A 325 13.62 17.52 11.18
N LEU A 326 13.88 18.43 10.23
CA LEU A 326 13.46 19.83 10.29
C LEU A 326 11.94 19.95 10.29
N TYR A 327 11.26 19.20 9.43
CA TYR A 327 9.80 19.16 9.41
C TYR A 327 9.23 18.68 10.75
N THR A 328 9.76 17.57 11.29
CA THR A 328 9.33 17.03 12.58
C THR A 328 9.61 18.02 13.72
N ARG A 329 10.78 18.71 13.71
CA ARG A 329 11.03 19.77 14.69
C ARG A 329 10.04 20.91 14.58
N SER A 330 9.64 21.29 13.37
CA SER A 330 8.62 22.33 13.18
C SER A 330 7.27 21.96 13.81
N MET A 331 6.85 20.70 13.70
CA MET A 331 5.62 20.20 14.32
C MET A 331 5.71 20.19 15.86
N LEU A 332 6.86 19.79 16.40
CA LEU A 332 7.11 19.85 17.85
C LEU A 332 7.19 21.31 18.35
N ALA A 333 7.79 22.21 17.57
CA ALA A 333 7.85 23.64 17.89
C ALA A 333 6.45 24.28 17.95
N GLU A 334 5.57 23.90 17.03
CA GLU A 334 4.17 24.35 17.05
C GLU A 334 3.46 23.92 18.34
N LYS A 335 3.58 22.63 18.74
CA LYS A 335 3.03 22.11 20.00
C LYS A 335 3.59 22.83 21.23
N ARG A 336 4.84 23.27 21.19
CA ARG A 336 5.52 24.06 22.23
C ARG A 336 5.18 25.55 22.19
N ASN A 337 4.37 25.97 21.23
CA ASN A 337 4.07 27.38 20.96
C ASN A 337 5.29 28.23 20.53
N ASP A 338 6.34 27.57 20.01
CA ASP A 338 7.51 28.25 19.43
C ASP A 338 7.30 28.43 17.91
N LEU A 339 6.45 29.39 17.59
CA LEU A 339 6.09 29.67 16.19
C LEU A 339 7.28 30.18 15.38
N ALA A 340 8.27 30.83 16.00
CA ALA A 340 9.47 31.32 15.31
C ALA A 340 10.34 30.17 14.82
N GLN A 341 10.58 29.16 15.65
CA GLN A 341 11.33 27.98 15.24
C GLN A 341 10.56 27.17 14.20
N MET A 342 9.25 27.00 14.38
CA MET A 342 8.39 26.30 13.43
C MET A 342 8.47 26.96 12.05
N GLU A 343 8.28 28.26 11.96
CA GLU A 343 8.34 29.01 10.69
C GLU A 343 9.73 28.92 10.05
N LYS A 344 10.79 29.03 10.85
CA LYS A 344 12.18 28.91 10.36
C LYS A 344 12.43 27.58 9.67
N ASP A 345 12.03 26.48 10.32
CA ASP A 345 12.25 25.14 9.82
C ASP A 345 11.42 24.86 8.56
N LEU A 346 10.13 25.21 8.56
CA LEU A 346 9.25 25.02 7.40
C LEU A 346 9.70 25.85 6.20
N ARG A 347 10.18 27.08 6.41
CA ARG A 347 10.72 27.90 5.32
C ARG A 347 11.98 27.29 4.73
N PHE A 348 12.84 26.68 5.55
CA PHE A 348 14.02 25.95 5.06
C PHE A 348 13.58 24.76 4.19
N VAL A 349 12.61 23.96 4.66
CA VAL A 349 12.07 22.82 3.89
C VAL A 349 11.48 23.30 2.56
N ILE A 350 10.64 24.34 2.57
CA ILE A 350 10.01 24.90 1.37
C ILE A 350 11.06 25.48 0.39
N ALA A 351 12.14 26.06 0.90
CA ALA A 351 13.21 26.58 0.05
C ALA A 351 13.97 25.48 -0.71
N ARG A 352 14.09 24.27 -0.11
CA ARG A 352 14.74 23.11 -0.73
C ARG A 352 13.76 22.30 -1.59
N GLU A 353 12.50 22.21 -1.16
CA GLU A 353 11.41 21.51 -1.84
C GLU A 353 10.21 22.45 -2.04
N PRO A 354 10.24 23.33 -3.06
CA PRO A 354 9.19 24.33 -3.26
C PRO A 354 7.79 23.76 -3.50
N ASP A 355 7.70 22.52 -3.91
CA ASP A 355 6.45 21.79 -4.17
C ASP A 355 6.11 20.75 -3.07
N ASN A 356 6.71 20.89 -1.89
CA ASN A 356 6.32 20.12 -0.74
C ASN A 356 4.99 20.62 -0.17
N ALA A 357 3.91 19.98 -0.60
CA ALA A 357 2.55 20.37 -0.24
C ALA A 357 2.30 20.32 1.28
N MET A 358 2.91 19.36 1.98
CA MET A 358 2.77 19.21 3.44
C MET A 358 3.39 20.40 4.17
N ALA A 359 4.62 20.77 3.81
CA ALA A 359 5.30 21.92 4.43
C ALA A 359 4.60 23.25 4.13
N LEU A 360 4.15 23.45 2.88
CA LEU A 360 3.36 24.60 2.47
C LEU A 360 2.06 24.71 3.28
N ASN A 361 1.34 23.59 3.42
CA ASN A 361 0.09 23.53 4.16
C ASN A 361 0.30 23.78 5.65
N ALA A 362 1.30 23.15 6.27
CA ALA A 362 1.60 23.30 7.69
C ALA A 362 1.94 24.77 8.03
N LEU A 363 2.79 25.41 7.25
CA LEU A 363 3.09 26.83 7.44
C LEU A 363 1.86 27.71 7.21
N GLY A 364 1.15 27.49 6.13
CA GLY A 364 -0.03 28.28 5.77
C GLY A 364 -1.15 28.17 6.80
N TYR A 365 -1.46 26.97 7.26
CA TYR A 365 -2.45 26.73 8.31
C TYR A 365 -2.08 27.45 9.61
N THR A 366 -0.84 27.27 10.08
CA THR A 366 -0.40 27.89 11.33
C THR A 366 -0.41 29.42 11.26
N LEU A 367 0.00 29.99 10.12
CA LEU A 367 -0.10 31.45 9.92
C LEU A 367 -1.57 31.94 9.92
N ALA A 368 -2.49 31.15 9.35
CA ALA A 368 -3.91 31.46 9.36
C ALA A 368 -4.54 31.36 10.76
N ASP A 369 -4.15 30.33 11.52
CA ASP A 369 -4.70 30.06 12.83
C ASP A 369 -4.12 30.96 13.92
N ARG A 370 -2.80 31.13 13.95
CA ARG A 370 -2.05 31.72 15.07
C ARG A 370 -1.59 33.17 14.83
N THR A 371 -1.83 33.72 13.62
CA THR A 371 -1.41 35.07 13.25
C THR A 371 -2.50 35.82 12.47
N THR A 372 -2.21 37.05 12.09
CA THR A 372 -3.04 37.82 11.17
C THR A 372 -2.46 37.93 9.75
N ARG A 373 -1.48 37.10 9.43
CA ARG A 373 -0.78 37.08 8.10
C ARG A 373 -1.60 36.29 7.07
N TYR A 374 -2.87 36.66 6.92
CA TYR A 374 -3.83 35.88 6.11
C TYR A 374 -3.50 35.86 4.62
N THR A 375 -2.90 36.91 4.06
CA THR A 375 -2.52 36.95 2.64
C THR A 375 -1.46 35.91 2.34
N GLU A 376 -0.39 35.87 3.13
CA GLU A 376 0.69 34.90 2.98
C GLU A 376 0.20 33.47 3.27
N ALA A 377 -0.59 33.30 4.34
CA ALA A 377 -1.21 32.02 4.66
C ALA A 377 -2.02 31.47 3.48
N ARG A 378 -2.83 32.33 2.85
CA ARG A 378 -3.63 31.96 1.70
C ARG A 378 -2.79 31.54 0.50
N GLU A 379 -1.70 32.26 0.19
CA GLU A 379 -0.80 31.92 -0.91
C GLU A 379 -0.18 30.54 -0.73
N LEU A 380 0.30 30.23 0.47
CA LEU A 380 0.87 28.93 0.82
C LEU A 380 -0.16 27.79 0.70
N ILE A 381 -1.35 27.98 1.28
CA ILE A 381 -2.41 26.96 1.26
C ILE A 381 -2.94 26.76 -0.17
N LEU A 382 -3.09 27.83 -0.97
CA LEU A 382 -3.49 27.73 -2.37
C LEU A 382 -2.47 26.94 -3.19
N LYS A 383 -1.18 27.17 -2.96
CA LYS A 383 -0.13 26.40 -3.64
C LYS A 383 -0.21 24.91 -3.24
N ALA A 384 -0.37 24.60 -1.95
CA ALA A 384 -0.57 23.23 -1.47
C ALA A 384 -1.81 22.59 -2.12
N HIS A 385 -2.93 23.30 -2.15
CA HIS A 385 -4.18 22.82 -2.76
C HIS A 385 -4.05 22.57 -4.27
N LYS A 386 -3.28 23.39 -4.99
CA LYS A 386 -3.01 23.17 -6.41
C LYS A 386 -2.20 21.90 -6.65
N LEU A 387 -1.28 21.57 -5.74
CA LEU A 387 -0.47 20.35 -5.80
C LEU A 387 -1.29 19.10 -5.45
N ASN A 388 -2.09 19.17 -4.38
CA ASN A 388 -2.91 18.06 -3.88
C ASN A 388 -4.34 18.53 -3.60
N PRO A 389 -5.20 18.65 -4.63
CA PRO A 389 -6.52 19.27 -4.49
C PRO A 389 -7.53 18.45 -3.67
N ASP A 390 -7.30 17.17 -3.51
CA ASP A 390 -8.19 16.23 -2.82
C ASP A 390 -7.71 15.85 -1.40
N ASP A 391 -6.60 16.40 -0.94
CA ASP A 391 -6.06 16.13 0.39
C ASP A 391 -6.95 16.72 1.49
N PRO A 392 -7.48 15.92 2.45
CA PRO A 392 -8.41 16.40 3.47
C PRO A 392 -7.84 17.49 4.36
N ALA A 393 -6.56 17.40 4.74
CA ALA A 393 -5.90 18.39 5.60
C ALA A 393 -5.72 19.72 4.87
N ILE A 394 -5.43 19.67 3.57
CA ILE A 394 -5.32 20.88 2.75
C ILE A 394 -6.71 21.50 2.51
N LEU A 395 -7.73 20.67 2.30
CA LEU A 395 -9.12 21.15 2.19
C LEU A 395 -9.60 21.80 3.49
N ASP A 396 -9.26 21.24 4.64
CA ASP A 396 -9.51 21.86 5.95
C ASP A 396 -8.82 23.22 6.06
N SER A 397 -7.56 23.31 5.70
CA SER A 397 -6.79 24.58 5.70
C SER A 397 -7.39 25.61 4.73
N MET A 398 -7.89 25.18 3.56
CA MET A 398 -8.64 26.05 2.64
C MET A 398 -9.92 26.56 3.29
N GLY A 399 -10.63 25.72 4.01
CA GLY A 399 -11.81 26.11 4.78
C GLY A 399 -11.45 27.13 5.87
N TRP A 400 -10.40 26.84 6.64
CA TRP A 400 -9.98 27.66 7.77
C TRP A 400 -9.50 29.05 7.33
N ILE A 401 -8.67 29.17 6.29
CA ILE A 401 -8.23 30.49 5.79
C ILE A 401 -9.40 31.31 5.23
N ASN A 402 -10.38 30.69 4.58
CA ASN A 402 -11.59 31.40 4.13
C ASN A 402 -12.42 31.89 5.32
N TYR A 403 -12.55 31.07 6.38
CA TYR A 403 -13.19 31.49 7.64
C TYR A 403 -12.50 32.71 8.27
N ARG A 404 -11.17 32.64 8.41
CA ARG A 404 -10.38 33.77 8.98
C ARG A 404 -10.48 35.05 8.16
N GLN A 405 -10.77 34.94 6.86
CA GLN A 405 -11.03 36.08 5.96
C GLN A 405 -12.52 36.48 5.89
N GLY A 406 -13.40 35.88 6.67
CA GLY A 406 -14.83 36.17 6.67
C GLY A 406 -15.63 35.61 5.50
N LYS A 407 -15.05 34.71 4.69
CA LYS A 407 -15.71 34.07 3.54
C LYS A 407 -16.40 32.78 3.97
N LEU A 408 -17.47 32.93 4.76
CA LEU A 408 -18.10 31.81 5.46
C LEU A 408 -18.67 30.72 4.54
N ALA A 409 -19.23 31.09 3.38
CA ALA A 409 -19.79 30.12 2.41
C ALA A 409 -18.70 29.25 1.78
N ASP A 410 -17.57 29.85 1.38
CA ASP A 410 -16.42 29.10 0.85
C ASP A 410 -15.78 28.23 1.93
N ALA A 411 -15.69 28.73 3.16
CA ALA A 411 -15.19 27.97 4.31
C ALA A 411 -16.03 26.69 4.52
N GLU A 412 -17.36 26.81 4.60
CA GLU A 412 -18.26 25.67 4.75
C GLU A 412 -18.09 24.65 3.61
N ARG A 413 -18.00 25.13 2.37
CA ARG A 413 -17.85 24.26 1.20
C ARG A 413 -16.59 23.40 1.29
N TYR A 414 -15.42 23.98 1.59
CA TYR A 414 -14.17 23.25 1.70
C TYR A 414 -14.15 22.28 2.90
N LEU A 415 -14.68 22.68 4.06
CA LEU A 415 -14.74 21.84 5.24
C LEU A 415 -15.65 20.62 5.04
N ARG A 416 -16.78 20.79 4.34
CA ARG A 416 -17.63 19.67 3.95
C ARG A 416 -16.95 18.72 2.98
N GLN A 417 -16.18 19.22 2.03
CA GLN A 417 -15.37 18.38 1.14
C GLN A 417 -14.31 17.60 1.92
N ALA A 418 -13.63 18.24 2.87
CA ALA A 418 -12.67 17.57 3.74
C ALA A 418 -13.31 16.39 4.50
N LEU A 419 -14.47 16.62 5.14
CA LEU A 419 -15.20 15.58 5.87
C LEU A 419 -15.72 14.43 4.99
N GLN A 420 -16.07 14.71 3.72
CA GLN A 420 -16.44 13.66 2.76
C GLN A 420 -15.25 12.77 2.39
N ARG A 421 -14.04 13.33 2.33
CA ARG A 421 -12.83 12.57 2.03
C ARG A 421 -12.35 11.75 3.24
N TYR A 422 -12.34 12.39 4.39
CA TYR A 422 -11.94 11.77 5.64
C TYR A 422 -12.72 12.35 6.82
N PRO A 423 -13.55 11.55 7.51
CA PRO A 423 -14.29 11.98 8.70
C PRO A 423 -13.32 12.23 9.85
N ASP A 424 -13.08 13.51 10.18
CA ASP A 424 -12.14 13.93 11.19
C ASP A 424 -12.80 14.89 12.20
N HIS A 425 -12.46 14.76 13.48
CA HIS A 425 -13.06 15.54 14.56
C HIS A 425 -12.56 16.99 14.62
N GLU A 426 -11.33 17.28 14.16
CA GLU A 426 -10.82 18.64 14.06
C GLU A 426 -11.53 19.40 12.96
N VAL A 427 -11.69 18.77 11.79
CA VAL A 427 -12.45 19.34 10.67
C VAL A 427 -13.91 19.57 11.05
N ALA A 428 -14.51 18.66 11.84
CA ALA A 428 -15.86 18.85 12.39
C ALA A 428 -15.94 20.02 13.37
N ALA A 429 -14.91 20.23 14.19
CA ALA A 429 -14.81 21.40 15.07
C ALA A 429 -14.79 22.69 14.23
N HIS A 430 -13.96 22.75 13.20
CA HIS A 430 -13.89 23.90 12.30
C HIS A 430 -15.20 24.15 11.55
N LEU A 431 -15.85 23.11 11.01
CA LEU A 431 -17.14 23.26 10.34
C LEU A 431 -18.22 23.78 11.28
N GLY A 432 -18.30 23.24 12.48
CA GLY A 432 -19.24 23.73 13.49
C GLY A 432 -19.00 25.18 13.87
N GLU A 433 -17.75 25.62 13.98
CA GLU A 433 -17.38 27.02 14.22
C GLU A 433 -17.82 27.94 13.07
N VAL A 434 -17.64 27.53 11.82
CA VAL A 434 -18.12 28.26 10.64
C VAL A 434 -19.65 28.37 10.63
N LEU A 435 -20.35 27.27 10.88
CA LEU A 435 -21.83 27.26 10.98
C LEU A 435 -22.34 28.16 12.11
N TRP A 436 -21.66 28.15 13.25
CA TRP A 436 -21.96 29.06 14.35
C TRP A 436 -21.81 30.51 13.97
N ALA A 437 -20.71 30.86 13.28
CA ALA A 437 -20.47 32.20 12.76
C ALA A 437 -21.51 32.65 11.70
N GLN A 438 -22.09 31.71 10.97
CA GLN A 438 -23.22 31.97 10.06
C GLN A 438 -24.56 32.16 10.77
N GLY A 439 -24.64 32.01 12.11
CA GLY A 439 -25.87 32.04 12.89
C GLY A 439 -26.66 30.74 12.88
N ARG A 440 -26.14 29.68 12.26
CA ARG A 440 -26.76 28.34 12.16
C ARG A 440 -26.36 27.48 13.36
N GLN A 441 -26.78 27.91 14.56
CA GLN A 441 -26.35 27.30 15.82
C GLN A 441 -26.80 25.82 15.97
N ASP A 442 -28.00 25.49 15.51
CA ASP A 442 -28.52 24.14 15.60
C ASP A 442 -27.71 23.16 14.70
N ASP A 443 -27.35 23.60 13.52
CA ASP A 443 -26.50 22.83 12.61
C ASP A 443 -25.09 22.64 13.20
N ALA A 444 -24.53 23.68 13.81
CA ALA A 444 -23.23 23.60 14.49
C ALA A 444 -23.25 22.57 15.64
N ARG A 445 -24.30 22.62 16.48
CA ARG A 445 -24.49 21.67 17.58
C ARG A 445 -24.69 20.24 17.08
N ALA A 446 -25.40 20.06 15.96
CA ALA A 446 -25.63 18.74 15.37
C ALA A 446 -24.32 18.10 14.90
N ILE A 447 -23.46 18.85 14.19
CA ILE A 447 -22.18 18.32 13.71
C ILE A 447 -21.23 18.01 14.86
N TRP A 448 -21.13 18.88 15.88
CA TRP A 448 -20.31 18.63 17.06
C TRP A 448 -20.77 17.40 17.85
N ARG A 449 -22.09 17.20 18.00
CA ARG A 449 -22.65 16.02 18.70
C ARG A 449 -22.33 14.74 17.95
N GLU A 450 -22.55 14.73 16.63
CA GLU A 450 -22.24 13.57 15.79
C GLU A 450 -20.77 13.10 15.98
N TYR A 451 -19.82 14.03 15.99
CA TYR A 451 -18.40 13.68 16.11
C TYR A 451 -17.94 13.44 17.55
N LEU A 452 -18.58 14.04 18.55
CA LEU A 452 -18.35 13.68 19.96
C LEU A 452 -18.87 12.27 20.29
N ASP A 453 -19.96 11.84 19.68
CA ASP A 453 -20.47 10.47 19.84
C ASP A 453 -19.48 9.43 19.27
N LYS A 454 -18.80 9.78 18.21
CA LYS A 454 -17.74 8.94 17.58
C LYS A 454 -16.42 8.99 18.35
N GLN A 455 -16.07 10.15 18.90
CA GLN A 455 -14.82 10.40 19.64
C GLN A 455 -15.09 11.25 20.88
N PRO A 456 -15.54 10.63 21.98
CA PRO A 456 -15.93 11.34 23.20
C PRO A 456 -14.80 12.14 23.87
N ASP A 457 -13.55 11.73 23.66
CA ASP A 457 -12.36 12.32 24.29
C ASP A 457 -11.71 13.43 23.45
N SER A 458 -12.38 13.90 22.37
CA SER A 458 -11.84 14.97 21.52
C SER A 458 -11.74 16.30 22.26
N ASP A 459 -10.53 16.65 22.65
CA ASP A 459 -10.20 17.94 23.27
C ASP A 459 -10.52 19.13 22.38
N VAL A 460 -10.28 19.00 21.06
CA VAL A 460 -10.51 20.09 20.09
C VAL A 460 -12.00 20.43 20.01
N LEU A 461 -12.86 19.43 19.89
CA LEU A 461 -14.31 19.62 19.89
C LEU A 461 -14.77 20.26 21.22
N ARG A 462 -14.36 19.72 22.36
CA ARG A 462 -14.75 20.24 23.67
C ARG A 462 -14.31 21.68 23.88
N ARG A 463 -13.07 22.04 23.53
CA ARG A 463 -12.58 23.43 23.64
C ARG A 463 -13.34 24.37 22.72
N THR A 464 -13.60 23.96 21.48
CA THR A 464 -14.35 24.76 20.52
C THR A 464 -15.78 25.01 21.00
N ILE A 465 -16.48 23.98 21.45
CA ILE A 465 -17.83 24.08 22.00
C ILE A 465 -17.85 25.01 23.21
N LYS A 466 -16.96 24.78 24.18
CA LYS A 466 -16.88 25.58 25.40
C LYS A 466 -16.59 27.06 25.12
N ARG A 467 -15.69 27.34 24.17
CA ARG A 467 -15.34 28.70 23.76
C ARG A 467 -16.52 29.42 23.12
N LEU A 468 -17.32 28.75 22.29
CA LEU A 468 -18.41 29.38 21.53
C LEU A 468 -19.75 29.38 22.28
N THR A 469 -20.03 28.33 23.05
CA THR A 469 -21.33 28.16 23.71
C THR A 469 -21.31 28.47 25.21
N GLY A 470 -20.12 28.42 25.84
CA GLY A 470 -19.96 28.46 27.28
C GLY A 470 -20.29 27.14 27.99
N ALA A 471 -20.77 26.12 27.28
CA ALA A 471 -21.12 24.80 27.81
C ALA A 471 -20.07 23.76 27.46
N GLU A 472 -20.01 22.66 28.23
CA GLU A 472 -19.07 21.54 27.94
C GLU A 472 -19.60 20.53 26.91
N THR A 473 -20.89 20.61 26.61
CA THR A 473 -21.59 19.77 25.63
C THR A 473 -22.35 20.63 24.62
N PRO A 474 -22.56 20.14 23.37
CA PRO A 474 -23.25 20.90 22.34
C PRO A 474 -24.72 21.15 22.62
#